data_4932763eec9df50122130114466d24c3
#
_entry.id   4932763eec9df50122130114466d24c3
#
_cell.length_a   1.000
_cell.length_b   1.000
_cell.length_c   1.000
_cell.angle_alpha   90.00
_cell.angle_beta   90.00
_cell.angle_gamma   90.00
#
_symmetry.space_group_name_H-M   'P 1'
#
loop_
_entity.id
_entity.type
_entity.pdbx_description
1 polymer ?
#
loop_
_entity_poly.entity_id
_entity_poly.type
_entity_poly.pdbx_seq_one_letter_code
_entity_poly.pdbx_strand_id
1 'polypeptide(L)'
;MKHNNLFLWLLGLTVCWLASCSEEDGRVKYPYSCPELSGLQFSTTDQTPAADSLYFSVKIHDPETPLSTLEVKLMVGETLVSSQSIRTKGTDVSIVEKGIYIPFEADLEENQEAKVVLTAINVEGSEVTQTFDFHIVRPQIPEVLYLHYNGEVVEMTRSAENPYLYLTEVSGSEEGYPMELTGKISTTESLDDAELIWGAAEKSNTAVLIEASGPSFAFDYRDWFVEQITFDVMTFKLGVVGFQKNLKIKETELIASEGFFRAQIGFTQGEEFEMSGFEDVEHAYNRDFFSYNPDNGKFT
;
A
#
# COMPACT_ATOMS: atom_id res chain seq x y z
N MET A 1 16.24 -34.79 -69.50
CA MET A 1 16.64 -35.58 -68.32
C MET A 1 17.34 -34.70 -67.24
N LYS A 2 16.66 -33.66 -66.64
CA LYS A 2 17.25 -32.82 -65.60
C LYS A 2 16.28 -32.58 -64.44
N HIS A 3 15.11 -33.19 -64.43
CA HIS A 3 14.13 -32.93 -63.34
C HIS A 3 14.09 -34.03 -62.23
N ASN A 4 14.71 -35.18 -62.42
CA ASN A 4 14.65 -36.27 -61.46
C ASN A 4 15.60 -36.08 -60.24
N ASN A 5 16.67 -35.30 -60.36
CA ASN A 5 17.63 -35.11 -59.25
C ASN A 5 17.13 -34.11 -58.22
N LEU A 6 16.30 -33.15 -58.61
CA LEU A 6 15.73 -32.17 -57.68
C LEU A 6 14.71 -32.78 -56.72
N PHE A 7 13.94 -33.76 -57.24
CA PHE A 7 12.92 -34.47 -56.45
C PHE A 7 13.54 -35.43 -55.43
N LEU A 8 14.67 -36.08 -55.78
CA LEU A 8 15.40 -36.90 -54.81
C LEU A 8 16.06 -36.08 -53.68
N TRP A 9 16.53 -34.86 -54.00
CA TRP A 9 17.09 -33.95 -52.99
C TRP A 9 16.00 -33.41 -52.06
N LEU A 10 14.82 -33.09 -52.56
CA LEU A 10 13.70 -32.66 -51.73
C LEU A 10 13.18 -33.79 -50.83
N LEU A 11 13.15 -35.05 -51.34
CA LEU A 11 12.75 -36.21 -50.52
C LEU A 11 13.78 -36.49 -49.41
N GLY A 12 15.07 -36.34 -49.69
CA GLY A 12 16.15 -36.50 -48.72
C GLY A 12 16.09 -35.45 -47.58
N LEU A 13 15.78 -34.19 -47.92
CA LEU A 13 15.64 -33.12 -46.92
C LEU A 13 14.41 -33.31 -46.02
N THR A 14 13.28 -33.80 -46.58
CA THR A 14 12.05 -34.06 -45.82
C THR A 14 12.21 -35.23 -44.84
N VAL A 15 12.97 -36.28 -45.22
CA VAL A 15 13.25 -37.42 -44.34
C VAL A 15 14.19 -37.03 -43.20
N CYS A 16 15.19 -36.16 -43.45
CA CYS A 16 16.04 -35.64 -42.37
C CYS A 16 15.29 -34.75 -41.35
N TRP A 17 14.22 -34.05 -41.79
CA TRP A 17 13.40 -33.26 -40.86
C TRP A 17 12.46 -34.13 -40.01
N LEU A 18 12.06 -35.31 -40.47
CA LEU A 18 11.22 -36.22 -39.69
C LEU A 18 12.02 -37.14 -38.75
N ALA A 19 13.32 -37.23 -38.92
CA ALA A 19 14.20 -37.99 -38.02
C ALA A 19 14.77 -37.14 -36.86
N SER A 20 14.49 -35.82 -36.84
CA SER A 20 15.00 -34.89 -35.82
C SER A 20 14.08 -34.68 -34.62
N CYS A 21 13.03 -35.47 -34.46
CA CYS A 21 12.10 -35.37 -33.33
C CYS A 21 11.98 -36.70 -32.57
N SER A 22 13.09 -37.30 -32.21
CA SER A 22 13.17 -38.20 -31.06
C SER A 22 14.38 -37.86 -30.24
N GLU A 23 14.43 -36.62 -29.77
CA GLU A 23 15.11 -36.39 -28.48
C GLU A 23 14.26 -37.15 -27.46
N GLU A 24 14.69 -38.36 -27.12
CA GLU A 24 14.41 -38.90 -25.79
C GLU A 24 14.85 -37.82 -24.83
N ASP A 25 13.85 -37.17 -24.20
CA ASP A 25 14.07 -36.19 -23.16
C ASP A 25 15.01 -36.88 -22.18
N GLY A 26 16.27 -36.50 -22.13
CA GLY A 26 17.29 -37.08 -21.24
C GLY A 26 17.00 -36.84 -19.78
N ARG A 27 15.75 -36.59 -19.43
CA ARG A 27 15.25 -36.46 -18.05
C ARG A 27 15.32 -37.83 -17.40
N VAL A 28 16.02 -37.87 -16.28
CA VAL A 28 15.94 -39.00 -15.36
C VAL A 28 14.48 -39.13 -14.92
N LYS A 29 13.85 -40.27 -15.24
CA LYS A 29 12.50 -40.60 -14.75
C LYS A 29 12.64 -41.25 -13.39
N TYR A 30 11.95 -40.70 -12.44
CA TYR A 30 11.89 -41.26 -11.08
C TYR A 30 10.65 -42.16 -10.93
N PRO A 31 10.68 -43.15 -10.02
CA PRO A 31 9.49 -43.91 -9.67
C PRO A 31 8.40 -42.96 -9.16
N TYR A 32 7.13 -43.37 -9.35
CA TYR A 32 6.01 -42.61 -8.82
C TYR A 32 5.99 -42.72 -7.30
N SER A 33 6.09 -41.59 -6.62
CA SER A 33 5.92 -41.43 -5.19
C SER A 33 5.24 -40.08 -4.88
N CYS A 34 4.75 -39.92 -3.69
CA CYS A 34 4.18 -38.65 -3.22
C CYS A 34 4.98 -38.14 -2.04
N PRO A 35 5.24 -36.83 -1.96
CA PRO A 35 5.82 -36.22 -0.78
C PRO A 35 4.95 -36.43 0.46
N GLU A 36 5.59 -36.43 1.62
CA GLU A 36 4.96 -36.44 2.93
C GLU A 36 5.41 -35.22 3.74
N LEU A 37 4.46 -34.52 4.37
CA LEU A 37 4.73 -33.42 5.31
C LEU A 37 4.57 -33.96 6.74
N SER A 38 5.56 -33.72 7.60
CA SER A 38 5.56 -34.16 8.98
C SER A 38 6.19 -33.14 9.92
N GLY A 39 5.85 -33.22 11.21
CA GLY A 39 6.42 -32.35 12.22
C GLY A 39 6.15 -30.85 11.96
N LEU A 40 5.03 -30.52 11.32
CA LEU A 40 4.62 -29.14 11.12
C LEU A 40 4.36 -28.45 12.44
N GLN A 41 5.06 -27.34 12.67
CA GLN A 41 4.94 -26.52 13.86
C GLN A 41 4.95 -25.05 13.45
N PHE A 42 4.10 -24.25 14.12
CA PHE A 42 4.06 -22.81 13.95
C PHE A 42 4.46 -22.11 15.26
N SER A 43 4.94 -20.85 15.16
CA SER A 43 5.32 -20.02 16.31
C SER A 43 4.12 -19.65 17.20
N THR A 44 2.91 -19.77 16.68
CA THR A 44 1.65 -19.61 17.42
C THR A 44 0.71 -20.78 17.14
N THR A 45 -0.28 -20.95 18.00
CA THR A 45 -1.35 -21.94 17.82
C THR A 45 -2.67 -21.31 17.40
N ASP A 46 -2.83 -19.99 17.52
CA ASP A 46 -4.14 -19.34 17.38
C ASP A 46 -4.06 -17.96 16.72
N GLN A 47 -3.15 -17.07 17.15
CA GLN A 47 -3.15 -15.67 16.73
C GLN A 47 -1.75 -15.18 16.36
N THR A 48 -1.68 -14.31 15.33
CA THR A 48 -0.47 -13.57 14.94
C THR A 48 -0.83 -12.12 14.66
N PRO A 49 -0.11 -11.13 15.20
CA PRO A 49 -0.31 -9.73 14.83
C PRO A 49 -0.01 -9.49 13.35
N ALA A 50 -0.78 -8.64 12.71
CA ALA A 50 -0.40 -8.05 11.43
C ALA A 50 0.87 -7.18 11.61
N ALA A 51 1.60 -6.92 10.53
CA ALA A 51 2.93 -6.30 10.49
C ALA A 51 4.03 -7.14 11.19
N ASP A 52 3.77 -8.39 11.55
CA ASP A 52 4.73 -9.33 12.13
C ASP A 52 4.87 -10.57 11.24
N SER A 53 5.72 -11.50 11.62
CA SER A 53 5.96 -12.75 10.90
C SER A 53 5.48 -13.97 11.68
N LEU A 54 4.69 -14.81 11.02
CA LEU A 54 4.37 -16.16 11.47
C LEU A 54 5.48 -17.11 11.03
N TYR A 55 6.18 -17.73 11.97
CA TYR A 55 7.25 -18.68 11.68
C TYR A 55 6.73 -20.10 11.68
N PHE A 56 7.25 -20.94 10.76
CA PHE A 56 6.95 -22.35 10.73
C PHE A 56 8.20 -23.22 10.55
N SER A 57 8.08 -24.47 11.00
CA SER A 57 9.06 -25.53 10.76
C SER A 57 8.33 -26.77 10.26
N VAL A 58 8.91 -27.48 9.27
CA VAL A 58 8.33 -28.66 8.67
C VAL A 58 9.41 -29.59 8.12
N LYS A 59 9.17 -30.91 8.19
CA LYS A 59 9.98 -31.93 7.52
C LYS A 59 9.21 -32.43 6.30
N ILE A 60 9.90 -32.55 5.18
CA ILE A 60 9.38 -33.04 3.91
C ILE A 60 10.19 -34.26 3.52
N HIS A 61 9.51 -35.36 3.25
CA HIS A 61 10.13 -36.60 2.80
C HIS A 61 9.41 -37.11 1.57
N ASP A 62 10.16 -37.61 0.60
CA ASP A 62 9.63 -38.37 -0.51
C ASP A 62 10.47 -39.67 -0.64
N PRO A 63 9.87 -40.87 -0.62
CA PRO A 63 10.63 -42.10 -0.50
C PRO A 63 11.49 -42.41 -1.71
N GLU A 64 11.11 -41.94 -2.91
CA GLU A 64 11.77 -42.37 -4.15
C GLU A 64 12.10 -41.22 -5.11
N THR A 65 11.35 -40.11 -5.03
CA THR A 65 11.44 -39.01 -5.99
C THR A 65 11.97 -37.75 -5.33
N PRO A 66 13.01 -37.10 -5.91
CA PRO A 66 13.53 -35.85 -5.33
C PRO A 66 12.47 -34.77 -5.26
N LEU A 67 12.49 -34.04 -4.14
CA LEU A 67 11.67 -32.85 -3.91
C LEU A 67 12.12 -31.72 -4.83
N SER A 68 11.18 -30.88 -5.24
CA SER A 68 11.38 -29.72 -6.10
C SER A 68 11.14 -28.42 -5.36
N THR A 69 9.96 -28.29 -4.76
CA THR A 69 9.48 -27.01 -4.21
C THR A 69 8.56 -27.24 -3.02
N LEU A 70 8.63 -26.33 -2.03
CA LEU A 70 7.55 -26.09 -1.07
C LEU A 70 6.91 -24.74 -1.41
N GLU A 71 5.66 -24.76 -1.80
CA GLU A 71 4.84 -23.55 -1.91
C GLU A 71 4.18 -23.24 -0.58
N VAL A 72 4.22 -21.99 -0.18
CA VAL A 72 3.62 -21.48 1.05
C VAL A 72 2.70 -20.32 0.68
N LYS A 73 1.42 -20.42 0.98
CA LYS A 73 0.41 -19.42 0.65
C LYS A 73 -0.29 -18.96 1.93
N LEU A 74 -0.35 -17.64 2.13
CA LEU A 74 -1.18 -17.01 3.15
C LEU A 74 -2.50 -16.61 2.49
N MET A 75 -3.61 -17.07 3.08
CA MET A 75 -4.96 -16.83 2.59
C MET A 75 -5.79 -16.16 3.68
N VAL A 76 -6.63 -15.19 3.29
CA VAL A 76 -7.70 -14.62 4.11
C VAL A 76 -9.02 -14.93 3.40
N GLY A 77 -9.82 -15.80 4.00
CA GLY A 77 -10.93 -16.43 3.30
C GLY A 77 -10.43 -17.18 2.05
N GLU A 78 -10.90 -16.78 0.87
CA GLU A 78 -10.44 -17.33 -0.42
C GLU A 78 -9.41 -16.44 -1.13
N THR A 79 -9.07 -15.30 -0.56
CA THR A 79 -8.12 -14.34 -1.16
C THR A 79 -6.68 -14.73 -0.84
N LEU A 80 -5.84 -14.83 -1.86
CA LEU A 80 -4.40 -15.00 -1.70
C LEU A 80 -3.79 -13.66 -1.30
N VAL A 81 -3.23 -13.58 -0.10
CA VAL A 81 -2.57 -12.37 0.44
C VAL A 81 -1.10 -12.36 0.08
N SER A 82 -0.41 -13.47 0.30
CA SER A 82 1.00 -13.61 -0.06
C SER A 82 1.35 -15.04 -0.43
N SER A 83 2.42 -15.24 -1.20
CA SER A 83 2.95 -16.54 -1.54
C SER A 83 4.47 -16.55 -1.57
N GLN A 84 5.06 -17.66 -1.13
CA GLN A 84 6.50 -17.93 -1.20
C GLN A 84 6.72 -19.28 -1.87
N SER A 85 7.75 -19.37 -2.69
CA SER A 85 8.19 -20.62 -3.29
C SER A 85 9.61 -20.93 -2.79
N ILE A 86 9.74 -22.00 -2.02
CA ILE A 86 10.99 -22.43 -1.40
C ILE A 86 11.52 -23.62 -2.18
N ARG A 87 12.66 -23.44 -2.85
CA ARG A 87 13.29 -24.52 -3.59
C ARG A 87 13.84 -25.59 -2.65
N THR A 88 13.43 -26.83 -2.87
CA THR A 88 13.90 -28.01 -2.13
C THR A 88 14.77 -28.89 -3.02
N LYS A 89 15.59 -29.75 -2.42
CA LYS A 89 16.47 -30.70 -3.15
C LYS A 89 16.65 -31.99 -2.34
N GLY A 90 16.74 -33.12 -3.06
CA GLY A 90 16.88 -34.44 -2.44
C GLY A 90 15.54 -34.98 -1.97
N THR A 91 15.54 -36.07 -1.26
CA THR A 91 14.36 -36.80 -0.80
C THR A 91 13.96 -36.44 0.62
N ASP A 92 14.85 -35.83 1.39
CA ASP A 92 14.64 -35.40 2.78
C ASP A 92 15.05 -33.95 2.94
N VAL A 93 14.10 -33.09 3.34
CA VAL A 93 14.31 -31.66 3.58
C VAL A 93 13.70 -31.26 4.91
N SER A 94 14.46 -30.53 5.71
CA SER A 94 13.96 -29.88 6.91
C SER A 94 13.99 -28.36 6.72
N ILE A 95 12.86 -27.71 6.89
CA ILE A 95 12.72 -26.27 6.93
C ILE A 95 12.50 -25.87 8.38
N VAL A 96 13.30 -24.94 8.87
CA VAL A 96 13.31 -24.52 10.26
C VAL A 96 13.10 -23.01 10.34
N GLU A 97 12.17 -22.58 11.18
CA GLU A 97 11.89 -21.16 11.50
C GLU A 97 11.77 -20.25 10.26
N LYS A 98 11.05 -20.71 9.25
CA LYS A 98 10.80 -19.92 8.06
C LYS A 98 9.64 -18.94 8.31
N GLY A 99 9.90 -17.63 8.16
CA GLY A 99 8.92 -16.58 8.35
C GLY A 99 7.99 -16.40 7.15
N ILE A 100 6.73 -16.13 7.47
CA ILE A 100 5.67 -15.65 6.56
C ILE A 100 5.25 -14.30 7.09
N TYR A 101 5.55 -13.23 6.36
CA TYR A 101 5.11 -11.88 6.76
C TYR A 101 3.59 -11.74 6.64
N ILE A 102 2.96 -11.24 7.68
CA ILE A 102 1.52 -10.94 7.74
C ILE A 102 1.33 -9.45 7.47
N PRO A 103 0.83 -9.03 6.31
CA PRO A 103 0.65 -7.62 6.02
C PRO A 103 -0.40 -6.98 6.95
N PHE A 104 -0.17 -5.73 7.31
CA PHE A 104 -1.15 -4.89 7.98
C PHE A 104 -1.75 -3.95 6.94
N GLU A 105 -2.99 -4.17 6.60
CA GLU A 105 -3.73 -3.41 5.59
C GLU A 105 -4.87 -2.63 6.24
N ALA A 106 -5.39 -1.64 5.51
CA ALA A 106 -6.58 -0.92 5.90
C ALA A 106 -7.79 -1.87 6.03
N ASP A 107 -8.73 -1.50 6.88
CA ASP A 107 -9.97 -2.23 7.13
C ASP A 107 -9.77 -3.67 7.65
N LEU A 108 -8.58 -4.01 8.17
CA LEU A 108 -8.34 -5.29 8.83
C LEU A 108 -9.26 -5.40 10.05
N GLU A 109 -10.03 -6.47 10.13
CA GLU A 109 -10.87 -6.78 11.29
C GLU A 109 -10.01 -7.06 12.54
N GLU A 110 -10.58 -6.89 13.74
CA GLU A 110 -9.84 -7.12 15.00
C GLU A 110 -9.35 -8.56 15.17
N ASN A 111 -10.06 -9.51 14.57
CA ASN A 111 -9.77 -10.94 14.65
C ASN A 111 -10.12 -11.61 13.31
N GLN A 112 -9.27 -11.45 12.32
CA GLN A 112 -9.50 -11.90 10.95
C GLN A 112 -9.12 -13.36 10.78
N GLU A 113 -10.05 -14.22 10.36
CA GLU A 113 -9.74 -15.62 10.02
C GLU A 113 -8.77 -15.70 8.83
N ALA A 114 -7.74 -16.51 9.00
CA ALA A 114 -6.70 -16.72 8.00
C ALA A 114 -6.20 -18.17 8.01
N LYS A 115 -5.55 -18.57 6.92
CA LYS A 115 -4.90 -19.88 6.83
C LYS A 115 -3.60 -19.84 6.07
N VAL A 116 -2.66 -20.65 6.48
CA VAL A 116 -1.46 -20.97 5.72
C VAL A 116 -1.64 -22.32 5.03
N VAL A 117 -1.40 -22.36 3.73
CA VAL A 117 -1.44 -23.56 2.90
C VAL A 117 -0.01 -23.88 2.46
N LEU A 118 0.49 -25.06 2.87
CA LEU A 118 1.79 -25.57 2.46
C LEU A 118 1.59 -26.70 1.46
N THR A 119 2.19 -26.60 0.29
CA THR A 119 2.16 -27.62 -0.75
C THR A 119 3.58 -28.07 -1.11
N ALA A 120 3.94 -29.29 -0.76
CA ALA A 120 5.23 -29.88 -1.16
C ALA A 120 5.06 -30.59 -2.51
N ILE A 121 5.98 -30.35 -3.43
CA ILE A 121 5.96 -30.84 -4.82
C ILE A 121 7.29 -31.51 -5.12
N ASN A 122 7.26 -32.71 -5.71
CA ASN A 122 8.45 -33.40 -6.20
C ASN A 122 8.75 -33.07 -7.68
N VAL A 123 9.86 -33.56 -8.22
CA VAL A 123 10.29 -33.25 -9.60
C VAL A 123 9.38 -33.87 -10.69
N GLU A 124 8.57 -34.87 -10.35
CA GLU A 124 7.58 -35.49 -11.24
C GLU A 124 6.19 -34.82 -11.12
N GLY A 125 6.05 -33.79 -10.26
CA GLY A 125 4.83 -33.01 -10.09
C GLY A 125 3.79 -33.62 -9.14
N SER A 126 4.14 -34.69 -8.40
CA SER A 126 3.28 -35.19 -7.32
C SER A 126 3.33 -34.22 -6.14
N GLU A 127 2.20 -34.00 -5.50
CA GLU A 127 2.08 -33.00 -4.43
C GLU A 127 1.31 -33.49 -3.22
N VAL A 128 1.59 -32.90 -2.07
CA VAL A 128 0.83 -33.02 -0.83
C VAL A 128 0.62 -31.65 -0.22
N THR A 129 -0.57 -31.43 0.32
CA THR A 129 -0.94 -30.14 0.94
C THR A 129 -1.35 -30.32 2.38
N GLN A 130 -0.90 -29.42 3.24
CA GLN A 130 -1.39 -29.24 4.61
C GLN A 130 -1.80 -27.77 4.83
N THR A 131 -2.82 -27.59 5.67
CA THR A 131 -3.36 -26.27 6.01
C THR A 131 -3.28 -26.05 7.53
N PHE A 132 -2.96 -24.81 7.90
CA PHE A 132 -2.96 -24.34 9.27
C PHE A 132 -3.87 -23.11 9.37
N ASP A 133 -4.94 -23.20 10.17
CA ASP A 133 -5.89 -22.11 10.40
C ASP A 133 -5.45 -21.32 11.63
N PHE A 134 -5.57 -19.99 11.57
CA PHE A 134 -5.24 -19.07 12.66
C PHE A 134 -5.99 -17.76 12.47
N HIS A 135 -5.81 -16.82 13.42
CA HIS A 135 -6.37 -15.48 13.30
C HIS A 135 -5.27 -14.42 13.16
N ILE A 136 -5.48 -13.48 12.28
CA ILE A 136 -4.71 -12.25 12.21
C ILE A 136 -5.37 -11.25 13.14
N VAL A 137 -4.61 -10.70 14.08
CA VAL A 137 -5.06 -9.64 14.96
C VAL A 137 -4.40 -8.32 14.61
N ARG A 138 -5.07 -7.21 14.90
CA ARG A 138 -4.48 -5.89 14.68
C ARG A 138 -3.25 -5.70 15.58
N PRO A 139 -2.17 -5.07 15.09
CA PRO A 139 -1.05 -4.72 15.96
C PRO A 139 -1.48 -3.68 17.00
N GLN A 140 -0.79 -3.67 18.13
CA GLN A 140 -1.00 -2.62 19.12
C GLN A 140 -0.42 -1.30 18.62
N ILE A 141 -1.27 -0.29 18.46
CA ILE A 141 -0.84 1.05 18.07
C ILE A 141 -0.66 1.90 19.34
N PRO A 142 0.45 2.63 19.52
CA PRO A 142 0.68 3.52 20.67
C PRO A 142 -0.41 4.58 20.83
N GLU A 143 -0.50 5.20 22.02
CA GLU A 143 -1.43 6.32 22.27
C GLU A 143 -1.05 7.59 21.50
N VAL A 144 0.22 7.72 21.10
CA VAL A 144 0.77 8.84 20.33
C VAL A 144 1.41 8.30 19.07
N LEU A 145 1.09 8.92 17.94
CA LEU A 145 1.78 8.78 16.66
C LEU A 145 2.50 10.09 16.33
N TYR A 146 3.38 10.04 15.35
CA TYR A 146 4.19 11.17 14.94
C TYR A 146 4.01 11.45 13.45
N LEU A 147 3.56 12.67 13.13
CA LEU A 147 3.46 13.17 11.77
C LEU A 147 4.75 13.89 11.41
N HIS A 148 5.44 13.38 10.39
CA HIS A 148 6.65 13.96 9.82
C HIS A 148 6.29 14.70 8.53
N TYR A 149 6.50 16.00 8.48
CA TYR A 149 6.27 16.82 7.28
C TYR A 149 7.21 18.01 7.23
N ASN A 150 7.67 18.39 6.06
CA ASN A 150 8.53 19.56 5.81
C ASN A 150 9.77 19.67 6.73
N GLY A 151 10.27 18.55 7.27
CA GLY A 151 11.38 18.50 8.23
C GLY A 151 10.96 18.75 9.69
N GLU A 152 9.69 18.89 9.96
CA GLU A 152 9.11 18.96 11.30
C GLU A 152 8.51 17.63 11.74
N VAL A 153 8.40 17.43 13.04
CA VAL A 153 7.74 16.26 13.65
C VAL A 153 6.70 16.77 14.63
N VAL A 154 5.46 16.35 14.47
CA VAL A 154 4.33 16.75 15.30
C VAL A 154 3.65 15.52 15.87
N GLU A 155 3.35 15.57 17.17
CA GLU A 155 2.60 14.52 17.86
C GLU A 155 1.13 14.49 17.40
N MET A 156 0.61 13.27 17.25
CA MET A 156 -0.81 13.00 17.02
C MET A 156 -1.31 12.12 18.15
N THR A 157 -2.23 12.63 18.95
CA THR A 157 -2.81 11.89 20.07
C THR A 157 -4.10 11.17 19.66
N ARG A 158 -4.34 10.01 20.28
CA ARG A 158 -5.55 9.24 20.06
C ARG A 158 -6.78 10.01 20.57
N SER A 159 -7.84 10.04 19.77
CA SER A 159 -9.12 10.64 20.16
C SER A 159 -9.77 9.86 21.31
N ALA A 160 -10.34 10.58 22.27
CA ALA A 160 -11.12 9.97 23.34
C ALA A 160 -12.46 9.37 22.86
N GLU A 161 -12.97 9.84 21.73
CA GLU A 161 -14.28 9.42 21.18
C GLU A 161 -14.15 8.27 20.18
N ASN A 162 -13.01 8.21 19.46
CA ASN A 162 -12.75 7.16 18.46
C ASN A 162 -11.33 6.61 18.65
N PRO A 163 -11.17 5.36 19.13
CA PRO A 163 -9.88 4.76 19.42
C PRO A 163 -8.98 4.54 18.19
N TYR A 164 -9.52 4.64 16.98
CA TYR A 164 -8.78 4.51 15.74
C TYR A 164 -8.35 5.85 15.15
N LEU A 165 -8.88 6.97 15.67
CA LEU A 165 -8.61 8.31 15.16
C LEU A 165 -7.53 9.00 15.97
N TYR A 166 -6.51 9.52 15.29
CA TYR A 166 -5.43 10.34 15.85
C TYR A 166 -5.51 11.75 15.31
N LEU A 167 -5.21 12.74 16.14
CA LEU A 167 -5.28 14.16 15.79
C LEU A 167 -4.03 14.87 16.27
N THR A 168 -3.52 15.81 15.46
CA THR A 168 -2.55 16.80 15.95
C THR A 168 -3.20 17.71 17.01
N GLU A 169 -2.40 18.45 17.77
CA GLU A 169 -2.94 19.58 18.54
C GLU A 169 -3.60 20.60 17.60
N VAL A 170 -4.52 21.40 18.15
CA VAL A 170 -5.09 22.52 17.40
C VAL A 170 -3.97 23.50 17.07
N SER A 171 -3.88 23.93 15.82
CA SER A 171 -2.87 24.89 15.38
C SER A 171 -2.96 26.18 16.21
N GLY A 172 -1.85 26.57 16.79
CA GLY A 172 -1.72 27.88 17.45
C GLY A 172 -1.40 29.01 16.45
N SER A 173 -1.26 28.72 15.19
CA SER A 173 -1.00 29.68 14.12
C SER A 173 -2.29 30.26 13.56
N GLU A 174 -2.30 31.56 13.26
CA GLU A 174 -3.41 32.22 12.55
C GLU A 174 -3.59 31.67 11.10
N GLU A 175 -2.56 31.02 10.56
CA GLU A 175 -2.58 30.41 9.21
C GLU A 175 -3.06 28.95 9.22
N GLY A 176 -3.13 28.31 10.41
CA GLY A 176 -3.43 26.89 10.54
C GLY A 176 -2.25 25.98 10.18
N TYR A 177 -2.54 24.70 9.95
CA TYR A 177 -1.58 23.76 9.33
C TYR A 177 -1.48 23.97 7.82
N PRO A 178 -0.35 23.54 7.20
CA PRO A 178 -0.23 23.60 5.75
C PRO A 178 -1.38 22.89 5.02
N MET A 179 -1.98 23.57 4.06
CA MET A 179 -3.09 23.04 3.25
C MET A 179 -2.62 21.99 2.24
N GLU A 180 -1.37 22.07 1.79
CA GLU A 180 -0.68 21.04 1.02
C GLU A 180 0.41 20.43 1.89
N LEU A 181 0.35 19.11 2.08
CA LEU A 181 1.27 18.42 2.97
C LEU A 181 1.79 17.14 2.32
N THR A 182 3.10 16.97 2.39
CA THR A 182 3.78 15.71 2.04
C THR A 182 4.50 15.18 3.27
N GLY A 183 4.21 13.96 3.66
CA GLY A 183 4.73 13.46 4.92
C GLY A 183 4.63 11.95 5.12
N LYS A 184 4.94 11.53 6.33
CA LYS A 184 4.81 10.16 6.85
C LYS A 184 4.25 10.21 8.24
N ILE A 185 3.62 9.12 8.69
CA ILE A 185 3.23 8.92 10.08
C ILE A 185 3.97 7.71 10.61
N SER A 186 4.42 7.77 11.86
CA SER A 186 5.17 6.69 12.50
C SER A 186 4.76 6.48 13.95
N THR A 187 5.13 5.32 14.49
CA THR A 187 4.89 4.95 15.89
C THR A 187 5.90 5.56 16.87
N THR A 188 6.98 6.16 16.38
CA THR A 188 8.01 6.84 17.19
C THR A 188 8.43 8.16 16.53
N GLU A 189 9.04 9.06 17.31
CA GLU A 189 9.57 10.34 16.82
C GLU A 189 10.67 10.16 15.74
N SER A 190 11.42 9.06 15.81
CA SER A 190 12.43 8.71 14.80
C SER A 190 11.87 7.68 13.83
N LEU A 191 11.94 7.95 12.52
CA LEU A 191 11.53 6.98 11.49
C LEU A 191 12.38 5.71 11.48
N ASP A 192 13.65 5.80 11.87
CA ASP A 192 14.58 4.66 11.87
C ASP A 192 14.28 3.65 12.99
N ASP A 193 13.62 4.11 14.08
CA ASP A 193 13.27 3.29 15.23
C ASP A 193 11.80 2.86 15.23
N ALA A 194 11.03 3.27 14.23
CA ALA A 194 9.60 3.01 14.18
C ALA A 194 9.28 1.58 13.70
N GLU A 195 8.40 0.90 14.43
CA GLU A 195 7.89 -0.41 14.04
C GLU A 195 6.88 -0.32 12.89
N LEU A 196 6.06 0.73 12.90
CA LEU A 196 5.08 1.00 11.83
C LEU A 196 5.29 2.40 11.28
N ILE A 197 5.34 2.49 9.96
CA ILE A 197 5.41 3.75 9.22
C ILE A 197 4.37 3.73 8.12
N TRP A 198 3.58 4.79 8.06
CA TRP A 198 2.59 4.99 6.99
C TRP A 198 3.05 6.10 6.06
N GLY A 199 2.98 5.82 4.78
CA GLY A 199 3.25 6.75 3.69
C GLY A 199 2.45 6.35 2.46
N ALA A 200 2.78 6.87 1.28
CA ALA A 200 2.12 6.49 0.04
C ALA A 200 3.09 6.49 -1.15
N ALA A 201 2.73 5.76 -2.21
CA ALA A 201 3.54 5.72 -3.42
C ALA A 201 3.40 6.98 -4.28
N GLU A 202 2.24 7.66 -4.22
CA GLU A 202 1.90 8.84 -5.01
C GLU A 202 0.93 9.75 -4.23
N LYS A 203 0.57 10.89 -4.81
CA LYS A 203 -0.38 11.85 -4.24
C LYS A 203 -1.70 11.17 -3.86
N SER A 204 -1.94 10.98 -2.57
CA SER A 204 -3.12 10.35 -2.01
C SER A 204 -3.32 10.75 -0.56
N ASN A 205 -4.56 10.90 -0.12
CA ASN A 205 -4.93 11.05 1.28
C ASN A 205 -5.14 9.70 2.00
N THR A 206 -4.84 8.59 1.33
CA THR A 206 -4.85 7.25 1.91
C THR A 206 -3.41 6.77 2.02
N ALA A 207 -3.00 6.46 3.25
CA ALA A 207 -1.67 5.93 3.52
C ALA A 207 -1.62 4.41 3.31
N VAL A 208 -0.40 3.88 3.21
CA VAL A 208 -0.08 2.46 3.24
C VAL A 208 1.14 2.27 4.13
N LEU A 209 1.33 1.06 4.67
CA LEU A 209 2.57 0.75 5.39
C LEU A 209 3.76 0.73 4.43
N ILE A 210 4.84 1.35 4.87
CA ILE A 210 6.09 1.47 4.13
C ILE A 210 7.30 1.22 5.04
N GLU A 211 8.46 1.03 4.46
CA GLU A 211 9.75 1.15 5.17
C GLU A 211 10.12 2.63 5.36
N ALA A 212 11.08 2.93 6.25
CA ALA A 212 11.53 4.31 6.53
C ALA A 212 11.94 5.09 5.28
N SER A 213 12.57 4.42 4.30
CA SER A 213 12.96 4.99 3.00
C SER A 213 11.83 5.06 1.97
N GLY A 214 10.66 4.52 2.28
CA GLY A 214 9.52 4.47 1.37
C GLY A 214 8.93 5.85 1.05
N PRO A 215 8.01 5.93 0.09
CA PRO A 215 7.44 7.19 -0.39
C PRO A 215 6.52 7.84 0.66
N SER A 216 6.49 9.16 0.65
CA SER A 216 5.57 9.95 1.49
C SER A 216 4.18 10.02 0.88
N PHE A 217 3.15 10.11 1.72
CA PHE A 217 1.83 10.52 1.26
C PHE A 217 1.81 12.02 0.95
N ALA A 218 0.83 12.45 0.15
CA ALA A 218 0.53 13.85 -0.06
C ALA A 218 -0.97 14.06 -0.01
N PHE A 219 -1.41 15.14 0.61
CA PHE A 219 -2.80 15.56 0.54
C PHE A 219 -2.91 17.06 0.24
N ASP A 220 -4.09 17.46 -0.23
CA ASP A 220 -4.38 18.79 -0.72
C ASP A 220 -5.75 19.24 -0.20
N TYR A 221 -5.73 20.22 0.68
CA TYR A 221 -6.90 20.85 1.29
C TYR A 221 -6.86 22.37 1.09
N ARG A 222 -6.46 22.82 -0.11
CA ARG A 222 -6.22 24.24 -0.45
C ARG A 222 -7.42 25.16 -0.24
N ASP A 223 -8.62 24.63 -0.22
CA ASP A 223 -9.86 25.32 0.06
C ASP A 223 -10.27 25.30 1.54
N TRP A 224 -9.39 24.78 2.43
CA TRP A 224 -9.66 24.66 3.85
C TRP A 224 -8.72 25.53 4.69
N PHE A 225 -9.24 26.01 5.84
CA PHE A 225 -8.43 26.40 6.98
C PHE A 225 -8.28 25.16 7.86
N VAL A 226 -7.07 24.64 7.95
CA VAL A 226 -6.78 23.37 8.63
C VAL A 226 -6.38 23.62 10.08
N GLU A 227 -7.28 23.33 11.01
CA GLU A 227 -7.03 23.47 12.45
C GLU A 227 -6.25 22.29 13.01
N GLN A 228 -6.57 21.07 12.56
CA GLN A 228 -5.90 19.83 12.96
C GLN A 228 -5.79 18.90 11.75
N ILE A 229 -4.74 18.10 11.75
CA ILE A 229 -4.57 16.98 10.82
C ILE A 229 -5.01 15.71 11.53
N THR A 230 -5.74 14.84 10.82
CA THR A 230 -6.24 13.58 11.39
C THR A 230 -5.71 12.38 10.61
N PHE A 231 -5.57 11.27 11.32
CA PHE A 231 -5.23 9.98 10.75
C PHE A 231 -6.07 8.87 11.39
N ASP A 232 -6.76 8.12 10.57
CA ASP A 232 -7.56 6.98 11.01
C ASP A 232 -6.77 5.68 10.73
N VAL A 233 -6.32 5.02 11.80
CA VAL A 233 -5.53 3.77 11.71
C VAL A 233 -6.36 2.55 11.35
N MET A 234 -7.70 2.64 11.28
CA MET A 234 -8.53 1.58 10.74
C MET A 234 -8.53 1.61 9.21
N THR A 235 -8.74 2.77 8.62
CA THR A 235 -8.89 2.96 7.17
C THR A 235 -7.63 3.48 6.49
N PHE A 236 -6.58 3.82 7.27
CA PHE A 236 -5.36 4.49 6.82
C PHE A 236 -5.60 5.80 6.08
N LYS A 237 -6.69 6.49 6.42
CA LYS A 237 -7.04 7.76 5.80
C LYS A 237 -6.53 8.95 6.59
N LEU A 238 -5.97 9.88 5.84
CA LEU A 238 -5.67 11.23 6.31
C LEU A 238 -6.88 12.12 6.08
N GLY A 239 -7.11 13.01 7.03
CA GLY A 239 -8.15 14.00 6.97
C GLY A 239 -7.75 15.26 7.72
N VAL A 240 -8.67 16.20 7.84
CA VAL A 240 -8.48 17.46 8.57
C VAL A 240 -9.70 17.78 9.41
N VAL A 241 -9.48 18.51 10.51
CA VAL A 241 -10.49 19.28 11.21
C VAL A 241 -10.26 20.75 10.87
N GLY A 242 -11.31 21.46 10.57
CA GLY A 242 -11.24 22.86 10.17
C GLY A 242 -12.50 23.27 9.41
N PHE A 243 -12.41 24.34 8.67
CA PHE A 243 -13.53 24.84 7.89
C PHE A 243 -13.11 25.17 6.46
N GLN A 244 -14.06 25.01 5.55
CA GLN A 244 -13.85 25.33 4.15
C GLN A 244 -13.91 26.85 3.93
N LYS A 245 -12.92 27.39 3.24
CA LYS A 245 -12.85 28.80 2.86
C LYS A 245 -13.72 29.02 1.60
N ASN A 246 -14.91 29.55 1.79
CA ASN A 246 -15.80 29.93 0.69
C ASN A 246 -15.44 31.30 0.14
N LEU A 247 -14.35 31.39 -0.62
CA LEU A 247 -13.91 32.63 -1.25
C LEU A 247 -14.81 32.97 -2.45
N LYS A 248 -15.39 34.14 -2.44
CA LYS A 248 -16.22 34.65 -3.56
C LYS A 248 -15.83 36.07 -3.95
N ILE A 249 -15.87 36.31 -5.23
CA ILE A 249 -15.84 37.66 -5.80
C ILE A 249 -17.13 37.84 -6.59
N LYS A 250 -17.92 38.81 -6.22
CA LYS A 250 -19.35 38.88 -6.61
C LYS A 250 -20.07 37.60 -6.16
N GLU A 251 -20.81 37.01 -7.08
CA GLU A 251 -21.50 35.72 -6.86
C GLU A 251 -20.66 34.50 -7.31
N THR A 252 -19.43 34.74 -7.81
CA THR A 252 -18.60 33.69 -8.36
C THR A 252 -17.67 33.13 -7.31
N GLU A 253 -17.77 31.83 -7.06
CA GLU A 253 -16.84 31.08 -6.19
C GLU A 253 -15.47 30.95 -6.85
N LEU A 254 -14.40 31.12 -6.05
CA LEU A 254 -13.04 30.88 -6.48
C LEU A 254 -12.71 29.41 -6.30
N ILE A 255 -12.12 28.81 -7.32
CA ILE A 255 -11.70 27.41 -7.30
C ILE A 255 -10.22 27.34 -6.95
N ALA A 256 -9.87 26.51 -5.96
CA ALA A 256 -8.50 26.23 -5.61
C ALA A 256 -7.81 25.43 -6.74
N SER A 257 -6.68 25.94 -7.24
CA SER A 257 -5.88 25.30 -8.28
C SER A 257 -4.41 25.71 -8.18
N GLU A 258 -3.48 24.75 -8.12
CA GLU A 258 -2.03 24.98 -8.15
C GLU A 258 -1.51 25.99 -7.10
N GLY A 259 -2.05 25.96 -5.87
CA GLY A 259 -1.66 26.89 -4.79
C GLY A 259 -2.32 28.26 -4.83
N PHE A 260 -3.29 28.46 -5.73
CA PHE A 260 -4.01 29.72 -5.88
C PHE A 260 -5.52 29.50 -5.95
N PHE A 261 -6.29 30.50 -5.49
CA PHE A 261 -7.71 30.58 -5.75
C PHE A 261 -7.96 31.36 -7.03
N ARG A 262 -8.71 30.80 -7.98
CA ARG A 262 -8.91 31.36 -9.32
C ARG A 262 -10.38 31.36 -9.70
N ALA A 263 -10.81 32.43 -10.35
CA ALA A 263 -12.08 32.51 -11.07
C ALA A 263 -11.93 33.39 -12.28
N GLN A 264 -12.73 33.15 -13.31
CA GLN A 264 -12.86 34.06 -14.44
C GLN A 264 -14.08 34.94 -14.23
N ILE A 265 -13.87 36.22 -13.94
CA ILE A 265 -14.93 37.17 -13.58
C ILE A 265 -14.88 38.37 -14.53
N GLY A 266 -16.01 38.73 -15.11
CA GLY A 266 -16.13 39.95 -15.89
C GLY A 266 -16.41 41.14 -14.97
N PHE A 267 -15.66 42.25 -15.18
CA PHE A 267 -15.87 43.52 -14.50
C PHE A 267 -16.27 44.61 -15.52
N THR A 268 -17.17 45.48 -15.07
CA THR A 268 -17.52 46.68 -15.83
C THR A 268 -16.91 47.90 -15.13
N GLN A 269 -16.36 48.84 -15.87
CA GLN A 269 -15.75 50.04 -15.30
C GLN A 269 -16.72 50.78 -14.38
N GLY A 270 -16.32 51.03 -13.13
CA GLY A 270 -17.12 51.70 -12.12
C GLY A 270 -18.19 50.83 -11.47
N GLU A 271 -18.19 49.53 -11.72
CA GLU A 271 -19.07 48.57 -11.05
C GLU A 271 -18.62 48.36 -9.60
N GLU A 272 -19.53 48.45 -8.64
CA GLU A 272 -19.28 48.05 -7.26
C GLU A 272 -19.51 46.54 -7.09
N PHE A 273 -18.59 45.85 -6.38
CA PHE A 273 -18.72 44.44 -6.07
C PHE A 273 -18.21 44.11 -4.66
N GLU A 274 -18.55 42.92 -4.18
CA GLU A 274 -18.13 42.39 -2.87
C GLU A 274 -17.18 41.23 -3.04
N MET A 275 -16.22 41.11 -2.11
CA MET A 275 -15.38 39.94 -1.90
C MET A 275 -15.73 39.35 -0.53
N SER A 276 -15.95 38.06 -0.45
CA SER A 276 -16.31 37.38 0.80
C SER A 276 -15.47 36.15 1.03
N GLY A 277 -15.29 35.77 2.31
CA GLY A 277 -14.47 34.64 2.74
C GLY A 277 -12.97 34.94 2.86
N PHE A 278 -12.54 36.16 2.58
CA PHE A 278 -11.15 36.60 2.76
C PHE A 278 -10.95 37.15 4.17
N GLU A 279 -9.87 36.76 4.87
CA GLU A 279 -9.55 37.22 6.23
C GLU A 279 -9.12 38.69 6.24
N ASP A 280 -8.37 39.11 5.25
CA ASP A 280 -7.89 40.48 5.10
C ASP A 280 -8.25 41.02 3.72
N VAL A 281 -9.48 41.50 3.61
CA VAL A 281 -10.03 41.99 2.36
C VAL A 281 -9.25 43.21 1.84
N GLU A 282 -8.71 44.02 2.76
CA GLU A 282 -8.01 45.26 2.40
C GLU A 282 -6.68 44.99 1.68
N HIS A 283 -6.07 43.85 1.93
CA HIS A 283 -4.80 43.44 1.33
C HIS A 283 -4.94 42.32 0.27
N ALA A 284 -6.14 41.76 0.11
CA ALA A 284 -6.41 40.63 -0.79
C ALA A 284 -6.52 41.00 -2.29
N TYR A 285 -6.37 42.28 -2.66
CA TYR A 285 -6.59 42.75 -4.02
C TYR A 285 -5.42 43.58 -4.57
N ASN A 286 -5.33 43.67 -5.90
CA ASN A 286 -4.35 44.52 -6.57
C ASN A 286 -4.88 45.95 -6.68
N ARG A 287 -4.26 46.89 -5.94
CA ARG A 287 -4.61 48.29 -5.85
C ARG A 287 -4.44 49.09 -7.17
N ASP A 288 -3.73 48.54 -8.13
CA ASP A 288 -3.57 49.15 -9.45
C ASP A 288 -4.86 49.01 -10.30
N PHE A 289 -5.70 48.04 -9.96
CA PHE A 289 -6.91 47.72 -10.72
C PHE A 289 -8.20 47.99 -9.95
N PHE A 290 -8.17 47.91 -8.61
CA PHE A 290 -9.34 48.04 -7.77
C PHE A 290 -9.12 49.02 -6.62
N SER A 291 -10.19 49.63 -6.17
CA SER A 291 -10.23 50.49 -4.99
C SER A 291 -11.18 49.88 -3.96
N TYR A 292 -10.80 49.81 -2.71
CA TYR A 292 -11.66 49.35 -1.61
C TYR A 292 -12.24 50.55 -0.86
N ASN A 293 -13.52 50.50 -0.60
CA ASN A 293 -14.20 51.49 0.21
C ASN A 293 -14.57 50.88 1.57
N PRO A 294 -13.88 51.27 2.65
CA PRO A 294 -14.10 50.69 3.99
C PRO A 294 -15.46 51.09 4.59
N ASP A 295 -16.10 52.16 4.11
CA ASP A 295 -17.37 52.61 4.64
C ASP A 295 -18.55 51.69 4.26
N ASN A 296 -18.46 51.02 3.12
CA ASN A 296 -19.49 50.10 2.64
C ASN A 296 -19.00 48.68 2.36
N GLY A 297 -17.71 48.41 2.54
CA GLY A 297 -17.12 47.08 2.32
C GLY A 297 -17.02 46.63 0.85
N LYS A 298 -17.16 47.57 -0.11
CA LYS A 298 -17.19 47.28 -1.55
C LYS A 298 -15.93 47.71 -2.28
N PHE A 299 -15.71 47.05 -3.40
CA PHE A 299 -14.68 47.36 -4.37
C PHE A 299 -15.26 48.03 -5.62
N THR A 300 -14.45 48.86 -6.27
CA THR A 300 -14.74 49.45 -7.57
C THR A 300 -13.55 49.35 -8.51
#